data_51655dfd812800f38b6748c9cae6b816
#
_entry.id   51655dfd812800f38b6748c9cae6b816
#
_cell.length_a   1.000
_cell.length_b   1.000
_cell.length_c   1.000
_cell.angle_alpha   90.00
_cell.angle_beta   90.00
_cell.angle_gamma   90.00
#
_symmetry.space_group_name_H-M   'P 1'
#
loop_
_entity.id
_entity.type
_entity.pdbx_description
1 polymer ?
#
loop_
_entity_poly.entity_id
_entity_poly.type
_entity_poly.pdbx_seq_one_letter_code
_entity_poly.pdbx_strand_id
1 'polypeptide(L)'
;MAKYVMALDAGTTSNRCILFNEQGEMCSVAQKEFTQYYPKAGWVEHDADEIWSTQLEVAVKAMANINASAADIAAIGITNQRETTIVWDKHTGTPVYNAIVWQCRRTAEYCDSLKEKGLVDSIRQKTGLVIDAYFSGSKIKWILDNVEGVRERAEAGDLLFGTVETWLIWKLTKGRVHVTDYSNASRTMLFNIQTLQWDDEILAELNIPKSMLPEAKPSSCVYGECDSQYFGGPIPIGGAAGDQQAALFGQTCFEPGEAKNTYGTGGFMLMNTGETPVYSKNGLVTTIAWGLDGKVNYALEGSIFIAGAAIQWLRDEMRLVDSSPDSEYMAKKVKDTNGCYVVPAFTGLGAPHWDQYARGAIVGLTRGVNKYHIIRATLDSICYQVNDVLQAMLADSGIELAALKVDGGASANNLLMQTQADLINAPVNRPQCVETTAMGAAYLAGLAVGYWASKEDVIKNWAIDRTFTPAISEEERAVRVKGWSKAVKCSYGWAKED
;
A
#
# COMPACT_ATOMS: atom_id res chain seq x y z
N MET A 1 28.91 10.01 15.70
CA MET A 1 28.17 9.46 14.52
C MET A 1 26.71 9.38 14.89
N ALA A 2 25.81 9.69 13.98
CA ALA A 2 24.37 9.50 14.18
C ALA A 2 24.06 8.03 14.52
N LYS A 3 23.08 7.80 15.39
CA LYS A 3 22.79 6.48 15.96
C LYS A 3 21.56 5.85 15.34
N TYR A 4 20.70 6.66 14.72
CA TYR A 4 19.39 6.22 14.27
C TYR A 4 19.05 6.78 12.89
N VAL A 5 18.17 6.06 12.18
CA VAL A 5 17.39 6.59 11.05
C VAL A 5 15.95 6.70 11.51
N MET A 6 15.30 7.82 11.21
CA MET A 6 13.92 8.10 11.54
C MET A 6 13.02 7.70 10.38
N ALA A 7 12.06 6.81 10.60
CA ALA A 7 10.99 6.50 9.65
C ALA A 7 9.70 7.20 10.07
N LEU A 8 9.14 8.01 9.18
CA LEU A 8 7.80 8.58 9.28
C LEU A 8 6.85 7.75 8.42
N ASP A 9 5.88 7.11 9.05
CA ASP A 9 4.89 6.24 8.41
C ASP A 9 3.51 6.89 8.53
N ALA A 10 3.09 7.55 7.46
CA ALA A 10 1.80 8.22 7.36
C ALA A 10 0.75 7.27 6.77
N GLY A 11 0.17 6.42 7.62
CA GLY A 11 -0.84 5.44 7.24
C GLY A 11 -2.22 6.03 6.97
N THR A 12 -3.19 5.18 6.64
CA THR A 12 -4.56 5.64 6.34
C THR A 12 -5.31 6.11 7.59
N THR A 13 -5.09 5.48 8.72
CA THR A 13 -5.86 5.78 9.96
C THR A 13 -5.01 6.37 11.06
N SER A 14 -3.69 6.31 10.94
CA SER A 14 -2.76 6.78 11.97
C SER A 14 -1.40 7.13 11.38
N ASN A 15 -0.73 8.04 12.04
CA ASN A 15 0.67 8.36 11.81
C ASN A 15 1.55 7.66 12.83
N ARG A 16 2.73 7.20 12.38
CA ARG A 16 3.72 6.53 13.21
C ARG A 16 5.11 7.10 12.96
N CYS A 17 5.94 7.07 13.97
CA CYS A 17 7.36 7.32 13.86
C CYS A 17 8.13 6.20 14.54
N ILE A 18 9.13 5.64 13.85
CA ILE A 18 10.01 4.60 14.37
C ILE A 18 11.45 5.04 14.17
N LEU A 19 12.26 4.88 15.22
CA LEU A 19 13.71 5.08 15.17
C LEU A 19 14.39 3.72 15.09
N PHE A 20 15.16 3.49 14.01
CA PHE A 20 15.91 2.26 13.79
C PHE A 20 17.41 2.51 13.99
N ASN A 21 18.12 1.56 14.62
CA ASN A 21 19.57 1.56 14.69
C ASN A 21 20.21 0.91 13.45
N GLU A 22 21.53 0.85 13.42
CA GLU A 22 22.31 0.26 12.31
C GLU A 22 22.00 -1.22 12.08
N GLN A 23 21.61 -1.95 13.13
CA GLN A 23 21.21 -3.36 13.08
C GLN A 23 19.76 -3.56 12.61
N GLY A 24 19.03 -2.47 12.29
CA GLY A 24 17.63 -2.54 11.91
C GLY A 24 16.67 -2.79 13.08
N GLU A 25 17.13 -2.64 14.32
CA GLU A 25 16.30 -2.81 15.50
C GLU A 25 15.46 -1.56 15.78
N MET A 26 14.20 -1.75 16.16
CA MET A 26 13.31 -0.66 16.59
C MET A 26 13.69 -0.18 17.98
N CYS A 27 14.30 0.99 18.07
CA CYS A 27 14.74 1.60 19.34
C CYS A 27 13.66 2.45 20.01
N SER A 28 12.78 3.04 19.22
CA SER A 28 11.65 3.83 19.70
C SER A 28 10.50 3.81 18.72
N VAL A 29 9.27 3.82 19.24
CA VAL A 29 8.04 3.88 18.47
C VAL A 29 7.07 4.88 19.12
N ALA A 30 6.43 5.70 18.29
CA ALA A 30 5.26 6.48 18.70
C ALA A 30 4.23 6.45 17.58
N GLN A 31 2.95 6.37 17.95
CA GLN A 31 1.83 6.31 17.01
C GLN A 31 0.67 7.16 17.54
N LYS A 32 -0.10 7.74 16.61
CA LYS A 32 -1.32 8.49 16.91
C LYS A 32 -2.30 8.37 15.76
N GLU A 33 -3.55 8.08 16.07
CA GLU A 33 -4.66 8.11 15.11
C GLU A 33 -5.06 9.56 14.81
N PHE A 34 -5.67 9.76 13.64
CA PHE A 34 -6.26 11.03 13.21
C PHE A 34 -7.67 10.84 12.64
N THR A 35 -8.40 11.93 12.54
CA THR A 35 -9.83 11.92 12.19
C THR A 35 -10.08 11.46 10.76
N GLN A 36 -11.07 10.57 10.59
CA GLN A 36 -11.58 10.11 9.30
C GLN A 36 -12.89 10.82 9.02
N TYR A 37 -13.06 11.43 7.83
CA TYR A 37 -14.27 12.12 7.44
C TYR A 37 -15.00 11.38 6.34
N TYR A 38 -16.31 11.21 6.49
CA TYR A 38 -17.18 10.51 5.54
C TYR A 38 -18.35 11.42 5.14
N PRO A 39 -18.14 12.49 4.34
CA PRO A 39 -19.16 13.52 4.10
C PRO A 39 -20.37 13.00 3.34
N LYS A 40 -20.21 11.98 2.50
CA LYS A 40 -21.27 11.30 1.73
C LYS A 40 -20.95 9.81 1.60
N ALA A 41 -21.94 9.02 1.21
CA ALA A 41 -21.72 7.59 0.91
C ALA A 41 -20.62 7.42 -0.16
N GLY A 42 -19.61 6.60 0.15
CA GLY A 42 -18.46 6.35 -0.71
C GLY A 42 -17.41 7.48 -0.77
N TRP A 43 -17.58 8.56 0.00
CA TRP A 43 -16.61 9.64 0.11
C TRP A 43 -15.76 9.47 1.36
N VAL A 44 -14.45 9.63 1.22
CA VAL A 44 -13.49 9.54 2.33
C VAL A 44 -12.51 10.71 2.22
N GLU A 45 -12.33 11.43 3.31
CA GLU A 45 -11.47 12.61 3.39
C GLU A 45 -10.65 12.62 4.67
N HIS A 46 -9.49 13.27 4.62
CA HIS A 46 -8.66 13.58 5.78
C HIS A 46 -8.36 15.09 5.83
N ASP A 47 -8.12 15.60 7.03
CA ASP A 47 -7.54 16.93 7.21
C ASP A 47 -6.01 16.83 7.02
N ALA A 48 -5.48 17.53 5.99
CA ALA A 48 -4.05 17.51 5.69
C ALA A 48 -3.19 18.16 6.79
N ASP A 49 -3.71 19.16 7.50
CA ASP A 49 -3.01 19.78 8.63
C ASP A 49 -3.03 18.87 9.87
N GLU A 50 -4.08 18.06 10.06
CA GLU A 50 -4.10 17.03 11.10
C GLU A 50 -3.09 15.92 10.79
N ILE A 51 -2.97 15.46 9.53
CA ILE A 51 -1.91 14.53 9.11
C ILE A 51 -0.53 15.10 9.46
N TRP A 52 -0.27 16.35 9.10
CA TRP A 52 1.00 17.01 9.41
C TRP A 52 1.27 17.11 10.91
N SER A 53 0.32 17.64 11.66
CA SER A 53 0.50 17.91 13.11
C SER A 53 0.67 16.62 13.90
N THR A 54 -0.08 15.58 13.58
CA THR A 54 0.05 14.27 14.24
C THR A 54 1.35 13.57 13.84
N GLN A 55 1.81 13.70 12.60
CA GLN A 55 3.09 13.14 12.17
C GLN A 55 4.27 13.80 12.89
N LEU A 56 4.24 15.13 13.02
CA LEU A 56 5.27 15.85 13.76
C LEU A 56 5.26 15.48 15.26
N GLU A 57 4.06 15.38 15.86
CA GLU A 57 3.91 14.99 17.26
C GLU A 57 4.53 13.63 17.56
N VAL A 58 4.23 12.60 16.74
CA VAL A 58 4.79 11.26 16.94
C VAL A 58 6.30 11.22 16.69
N ALA A 59 6.82 12.04 15.76
CA ALA A 59 8.26 12.15 15.54
C ALA A 59 8.98 12.73 16.78
N VAL A 60 8.50 13.85 17.30
CA VAL A 60 9.03 14.45 18.54
C VAL A 60 8.94 13.49 19.70
N LYS A 61 7.79 12.78 19.86
CA LYS A 61 7.58 11.81 20.92
C LYS A 61 8.53 10.61 20.82
N ALA A 62 8.76 10.09 19.61
CA ALA A 62 9.67 8.96 19.40
C ALA A 62 11.11 9.33 19.78
N MET A 63 11.57 10.56 19.44
CA MET A 63 12.88 11.07 19.86
C MET A 63 12.94 11.23 21.40
N ALA A 64 11.91 11.81 21.99
CA ALA A 64 11.87 12.05 23.45
C ALA A 64 11.89 10.76 24.26
N ASN A 65 11.25 9.68 23.79
CA ASN A 65 11.21 8.38 24.46
C ASN A 65 12.60 7.81 24.78
N ILE A 66 13.60 8.13 23.97
CA ILE A 66 14.99 7.64 24.12
C ILE A 66 16.00 8.77 24.30
N ASN A 67 15.52 10.01 24.57
CA ASN A 67 16.34 11.21 24.71
C ASN A 67 17.28 11.46 23.52
N ALA A 68 16.81 11.16 22.29
CA ALA A 68 17.57 11.44 21.07
C ALA A 68 17.47 12.92 20.68
N SER A 69 18.54 13.47 20.17
CA SER A 69 18.63 14.81 19.57
C SER A 69 18.68 14.72 18.03
N ALA A 70 18.54 15.84 17.34
CA ALA A 70 18.71 15.90 15.88
C ALA A 70 20.08 15.33 15.43
N ALA A 71 21.14 15.55 16.21
CA ALA A 71 22.48 15.05 15.92
C ALA A 71 22.62 13.51 16.01
N ASP A 72 21.65 12.84 16.68
CA ASP A 72 21.61 11.39 16.75
C ASP A 72 20.88 10.75 15.55
N ILE A 73 20.19 11.56 14.72
CA ILE A 73 19.41 11.09 13.56
C ILE A 73 20.22 11.32 12.28
N ALA A 74 20.51 10.23 11.56
CA ALA A 74 21.25 10.27 10.29
C ALA A 74 20.43 10.84 9.14
N ALA A 75 19.17 10.39 9.02
CA ALA A 75 18.23 10.82 8.00
C ALA A 75 16.79 10.53 8.40
N ILE A 76 15.86 11.20 7.71
CA ILE A 76 14.42 10.94 7.74
C ILE A 76 14.05 10.17 6.47
N GLY A 77 13.36 9.02 6.62
CA GLY A 77 12.66 8.33 5.55
C GLY A 77 11.16 8.48 5.74
N ILE A 78 10.43 8.65 4.66
CA ILE A 78 8.98 8.87 4.67
C ILE A 78 8.30 7.76 3.87
N THR A 79 7.29 7.15 4.46
CA THR A 79 6.36 6.27 3.75
C THR A 79 4.93 6.69 4.05
N ASN A 80 4.01 6.41 3.15
CA ASN A 80 2.68 6.99 3.20
C ASN A 80 1.62 6.10 2.57
N GLN A 81 0.37 6.27 3.01
CA GLN A 81 -0.80 5.88 2.23
C GLN A 81 -0.70 6.53 0.85
N ARG A 82 -0.76 5.71 -0.20
CA ARG A 82 -0.58 6.19 -1.58
C ARG A 82 -1.84 6.87 -2.10
N GLU A 83 -1.76 7.54 -3.25
CA GLU A 83 -2.84 8.13 -4.05
C GLU A 83 -3.68 9.22 -3.35
N THR A 84 -3.64 9.32 -2.03
CA THR A 84 -4.35 10.36 -1.28
C THR A 84 -3.86 11.72 -1.74
N THR A 85 -4.81 12.57 -2.15
CA THR A 85 -4.56 13.78 -2.94
C THR A 85 -4.74 15.03 -2.09
N ILE A 86 -3.70 15.85 -2.04
CA ILE A 86 -3.69 17.14 -1.33
C ILE A 86 -3.36 18.25 -2.33
N VAL A 87 -4.15 19.35 -2.30
CA VAL A 87 -3.89 20.56 -3.07
C VAL A 87 -3.84 21.73 -2.09
N TRP A 88 -2.79 22.55 -2.19
CA TRP A 88 -2.60 23.67 -1.25
C TRP A 88 -2.06 24.91 -1.94
N ASP A 89 -2.26 26.05 -1.30
CA ASP A 89 -1.68 27.33 -1.69
C ASP A 89 -0.18 27.36 -1.42
N LYS A 90 0.64 27.61 -2.45
CA LYS A 90 2.13 27.61 -2.31
C LYS A 90 2.67 28.74 -1.45
N HIS A 91 1.92 29.84 -1.28
CA HIS A 91 2.35 31.03 -0.54
C HIS A 91 2.02 30.92 0.95
N THR A 92 0.85 30.36 1.27
CA THR A 92 0.35 30.25 2.66
C THR A 92 0.54 28.87 3.26
N GLY A 93 0.64 27.83 2.43
CA GLY A 93 0.66 26.45 2.87
C GLY A 93 -0.71 25.95 3.35
N THR A 94 -1.78 26.65 2.98
CA THR A 94 -3.15 26.27 3.39
C THR A 94 -3.76 25.33 2.37
N PRO A 95 -4.22 24.12 2.76
CA PRO A 95 -4.97 23.23 1.87
C PRO A 95 -6.24 23.93 1.35
N VAL A 96 -6.53 23.78 0.05
CA VAL A 96 -7.74 24.38 -0.56
C VAL A 96 -8.98 23.51 -0.33
N TYR A 97 -8.77 22.25 0.01
CA TYR A 97 -9.80 21.27 0.32
C TYR A 97 -9.20 20.18 1.22
N ASN A 98 -10.05 19.38 1.89
CA ASN A 98 -9.59 18.19 2.58
C ASN A 98 -8.85 17.24 1.64
N ALA A 99 -7.88 16.49 2.14
CA ALA A 99 -7.21 15.44 1.39
C ALA A 99 -8.24 14.38 0.95
N ILE A 100 -8.34 14.12 -0.35
CA ILE A 100 -9.24 13.08 -0.88
C ILE A 100 -8.50 11.75 -0.83
N VAL A 101 -9.02 10.84 0.00
CA VAL A 101 -8.36 9.57 0.32
C VAL A 101 -8.45 8.59 -0.85
N TRP A 102 -7.47 7.69 -0.96
CA TRP A 102 -7.41 6.65 -1.98
C TRP A 102 -8.67 5.76 -2.06
N GLN A 103 -9.37 5.56 -0.95
CA GLN A 103 -10.61 4.80 -0.85
C GLN A 103 -11.84 5.53 -1.43
N CYS A 104 -11.73 6.85 -1.65
CA CYS A 104 -12.87 7.68 -2.06
C CYS A 104 -13.31 7.37 -3.48
N ARG A 105 -14.63 7.15 -3.67
CA ARG A 105 -15.23 6.76 -4.96
C ARG A 105 -15.91 7.90 -5.72
N ARG A 106 -15.80 9.17 -5.25
CA ARG A 106 -16.50 10.32 -5.83
C ARG A 106 -16.21 10.59 -7.30
N THR A 107 -15.07 10.10 -7.80
CA THR A 107 -14.64 10.30 -9.19
C THR A 107 -14.90 9.10 -10.10
N ALA A 108 -15.67 8.10 -9.64
CA ALA A 108 -15.90 6.87 -10.39
C ALA A 108 -16.57 7.14 -11.75
N GLU A 109 -17.61 7.99 -11.80
CA GLU A 109 -18.30 8.36 -13.04
C GLU A 109 -17.37 9.04 -14.04
N TYR A 110 -16.48 9.92 -13.57
CA TYR A 110 -15.48 10.53 -14.44
C TYR A 110 -14.51 9.46 -15.00
N CYS A 111 -14.07 8.52 -14.18
CA CYS A 111 -13.23 7.41 -14.64
C CYS A 111 -13.94 6.57 -15.72
N ASP A 112 -15.24 6.33 -15.56
CA ASP A 112 -16.01 5.60 -16.57
C ASP A 112 -16.09 6.39 -17.88
N SER A 113 -16.26 7.72 -17.84
CA SER A 113 -16.22 8.56 -19.03
C SER A 113 -14.88 8.50 -19.78
N LEU A 114 -13.74 8.37 -19.08
CA LEU A 114 -12.43 8.17 -19.71
C LEU A 114 -12.31 6.81 -20.41
N LYS A 115 -12.92 5.76 -19.84
CA LYS A 115 -12.99 4.43 -20.46
C LYS A 115 -13.83 4.47 -21.74
N GLU A 116 -14.99 5.15 -21.71
CA GLU A 116 -15.88 5.34 -22.87
C GLU A 116 -15.19 6.12 -24.01
N LYS A 117 -14.28 7.05 -23.69
CA LYS A 117 -13.43 7.74 -24.66
C LYS A 117 -12.35 6.85 -25.28
N GLY A 118 -12.19 5.58 -24.84
CA GLY A 118 -11.22 4.65 -25.36
C GLY A 118 -9.78 4.85 -24.86
N LEU A 119 -9.59 5.50 -23.69
CA LEU A 119 -8.26 5.84 -23.17
C LEU A 119 -7.61 4.70 -22.37
N VAL A 120 -8.27 3.56 -22.19
CA VAL A 120 -7.83 2.44 -21.34
C VAL A 120 -6.43 1.98 -21.71
N ASP A 121 -6.18 1.67 -22.98
CA ASP A 121 -4.89 1.12 -23.43
C ASP A 121 -3.78 2.16 -23.36
N SER A 122 -4.06 3.40 -23.76
CA SER A 122 -3.09 4.50 -23.69
C SER A 122 -2.64 4.77 -22.26
N ILE A 123 -3.57 4.89 -21.32
CA ILE A 123 -3.26 5.13 -19.90
C ILE A 123 -2.50 3.94 -19.33
N ARG A 124 -2.93 2.70 -19.59
CA ARG A 124 -2.22 1.51 -19.13
C ARG A 124 -0.79 1.45 -19.66
N GLN A 125 -0.57 1.71 -20.93
CA GLN A 125 0.76 1.66 -21.55
C GLN A 125 1.71 2.71 -20.95
N LYS A 126 1.21 3.92 -20.67
CA LYS A 126 2.02 5.02 -20.13
C LYS A 126 2.24 4.90 -18.63
N THR A 127 1.21 4.56 -17.87
CA THR A 127 1.23 4.61 -16.41
C THR A 127 1.32 3.26 -15.71
N GLY A 128 1.05 2.16 -16.43
CA GLY A 128 0.93 0.81 -15.85
C GLY A 128 -0.39 0.56 -15.11
N LEU A 129 -1.27 1.57 -15.00
CA LEU A 129 -2.45 1.55 -14.17
C LEU A 129 -3.73 1.29 -14.99
N VAL A 130 -4.78 0.87 -14.29
CA VAL A 130 -6.15 0.89 -14.80
C VAL A 130 -6.78 2.27 -14.55
N ILE A 131 -7.81 2.65 -15.31
CA ILE A 131 -8.58 3.86 -15.05
C ILE A 131 -9.53 3.56 -13.88
N ASP A 132 -9.25 4.13 -12.71
CA ASP A 132 -10.07 3.97 -11.52
C ASP A 132 -9.96 5.18 -10.58
N ALA A 133 -11.03 5.44 -9.82
CA ALA A 133 -11.08 6.48 -8.79
C ALA A 133 -10.05 6.30 -7.66
N TYR A 134 -9.40 5.15 -7.58
CA TYR A 134 -8.30 4.85 -6.67
C TYR A 134 -7.14 5.83 -6.83
N PHE A 135 -6.75 6.15 -8.06
CA PHE A 135 -5.55 6.93 -8.38
C PHE A 135 -5.77 8.45 -8.29
N SER A 136 -4.68 9.22 -8.11
CA SER A 136 -4.76 10.65 -7.75
C SER A 136 -5.33 11.55 -8.83
N GLY A 137 -5.05 11.29 -10.11
CA GLY A 137 -5.35 12.22 -11.22
C GLY A 137 -6.80 12.66 -11.28
N SER A 138 -7.75 11.72 -11.12
CA SER A 138 -9.18 12.04 -11.12
C SER A 138 -9.61 12.91 -9.92
N LYS A 139 -8.93 12.75 -8.76
CA LYS A 139 -9.19 13.52 -7.54
C LYS A 139 -8.69 14.95 -7.67
N ILE A 140 -7.50 15.15 -8.30
CA ILE A 140 -6.99 16.50 -8.60
C ILE A 140 -7.99 17.22 -9.48
N LYS A 141 -8.40 16.58 -10.59
CA LYS A 141 -9.40 17.16 -11.49
C LYS A 141 -10.70 17.53 -10.75
N TRP A 142 -11.18 16.64 -9.88
CA TRP A 142 -12.38 16.91 -9.10
C TRP A 142 -12.24 18.17 -8.23
N ILE A 143 -11.10 18.34 -7.53
CA ILE A 143 -10.83 19.53 -6.71
C ILE A 143 -10.83 20.77 -7.58
N LEU A 144 -10.15 20.76 -8.74
CA LEU A 144 -10.07 21.88 -9.65
C LEU A 144 -11.44 22.28 -10.21
N ASP A 145 -12.33 21.32 -10.44
CA ASP A 145 -13.62 21.56 -11.07
C ASP A 145 -14.75 21.87 -10.07
N ASN A 146 -14.62 21.50 -8.80
CA ASN A 146 -15.71 21.58 -7.83
C ASN A 146 -15.45 22.52 -6.64
N VAL A 147 -14.21 22.98 -6.44
CA VAL A 147 -13.89 23.92 -5.37
C VAL A 147 -13.77 25.33 -5.99
N GLU A 148 -14.58 26.26 -5.50
CA GLU A 148 -14.68 27.62 -6.04
C GLU A 148 -13.33 28.36 -6.06
N GLY A 149 -12.98 28.96 -7.19
CA GLY A 149 -11.76 29.75 -7.39
C GLY A 149 -10.45 28.95 -7.46
N VAL A 150 -10.51 27.62 -7.30
CA VAL A 150 -9.31 26.80 -7.26
C VAL A 150 -8.70 26.60 -8.64
N ARG A 151 -9.52 26.46 -9.69
CA ARG A 151 -9.04 26.29 -11.05
C ARG A 151 -8.25 27.49 -11.52
N GLU A 152 -8.77 28.68 -11.36
CA GLU A 152 -8.12 29.92 -11.78
C GLU A 152 -6.78 30.12 -11.05
N ARG A 153 -6.73 29.78 -9.77
CA ARG A 153 -5.49 29.86 -8.97
C ARG A 153 -4.48 28.81 -9.41
N ALA A 154 -4.92 27.61 -9.78
CA ALA A 154 -4.06 26.56 -10.31
C ALA A 154 -3.43 26.98 -11.66
N GLU A 155 -4.24 27.54 -12.57
CA GLU A 155 -3.79 28.03 -13.86
C GLU A 155 -2.83 29.25 -13.71
N ALA A 156 -3.05 30.08 -12.69
CA ALA A 156 -2.14 31.18 -12.34
C ALA A 156 -0.81 30.66 -11.72
N GLY A 157 -0.72 29.35 -11.38
CA GLY A 157 0.46 28.74 -10.79
C GLY A 157 0.62 29.02 -9.29
N ASP A 158 -0.47 29.30 -8.57
CA ASP A 158 -0.48 29.59 -7.13
C ASP A 158 -0.72 28.35 -6.26
N LEU A 159 -1.09 27.22 -6.87
CA LEU A 159 -1.38 26.00 -6.15
C LEU A 159 -0.36 24.90 -6.44
N LEU A 160 -0.15 24.07 -5.45
CA LEU A 160 0.67 22.86 -5.51
C LEU A 160 -0.19 21.62 -5.23
N PHE A 161 0.18 20.54 -5.86
CA PHE A 161 -0.36 19.20 -5.59
C PHE A 161 0.72 18.33 -4.97
N GLY A 162 0.32 17.39 -4.12
CA GLY A 162 1.15 16.29 -3.66
C GLY A 162 0.33 15.15 -3.09
N THR A 163 0.93 14.00 -3.07
CA THR A 163 0.56 12.90 -2.20
C THR A 163 1.09 13.18 -0.79
N VAL A 164 0.79 12.32 0.17
CA VAL A 164 1.05 12.63 1.59
C VAL A 164 2.53 12.86 1.87
N GLU A 165 3.45 12.09 1.26
CA GLU A 165 4.89 12.30 1.44
C GLU A 165 5.35 13.64 0.90
N THR A 166 4.83 14.09 -0.25
CA THR A 166 5.13 15.41 -0.82
C THR A 166 4.70 16.53 0.13
N TRP A 167 3.49 16.40 0.70
CA TRP A 167 2.99 17.32 1.72
C TRP A 167 3.90 17.34 2.95
N LEU A 168 4.30 16.20 3.47
CA LEU A 168 5.20 16.10 4.63
C LEU A 168 6.58 16.70 4.33
N ILE A 169 7.19 16.41 3.16
CA ILE A 169 8.47 16.99 2.76
C ILE A 169 8.34 18.52 2.65
N TRP A 170 7.27 19.00 2.01
CA TRP A 170 7.03 20.44 1.88
C TRP A 170 6.88 21.12 3.24
N LYS A 171 6.14 20.54 4.18
CA LYS A 171 5.98 21.06 5.57
C LYS A 171 7.30 21.00 6.34
N LEU A 172 8.01 19.86 6.31
CA LEU A 172 9.30 19.68 6.99
C LEU A 172 10.36 20.67 6.52
N THR A 173 10.31 21.03 5.25
CA THR A 173 11.25 21.99 4.64
C THR A 173 10.74 23.44 4.64
N LYS A 174 9.59 23.71 5.25
CA LYS A 174 8.94 25.05 5.24
C LYS A 174 8.76 25.61 3.83
N GLY A 175 8.28 24.79 2.92
CA GLY A 175 7.95 25.17 1.54
C GLY A 175 9.16 25.32 0.60
N ARG A 176 10.38 24.98 1.05
CA ARG A 176 11.58 25.06 0.21
C ARG A 176 11.69 23.94 -0.83
N VAL A 177 11.05 22.80 -0.59
CA VAL A 177 11.18 21.62 -1.44
C VAL A 177 9.78 21.09 -1.78
N HIS A 178 9.50 20.99 -3.09
CA HIS A 178 8.26 20.42 -3.64
C HIS A 178 8.62 19.23 -4.55
N VAL A 179 8.68 18.04 -3.97
CA VAL A 179 9.11 16.80 -4.64
C VAL A 179 8.22 15.65 -4.27
N THR A 180 8.16 14.64 -5.14
CA THR A 180 7.63 13.30 -4.88
C THR A 180 8.68 12.26 -5.28
N ASP A 181 8.53 11.02 -4.80
CA ASP A 181 9.34 9.93 -5.32
C ASP A 181 8.69 9.22 -6.51
N TYR A 182 9.48 8.46 -7.27
CA TYR A 182 8.97 7.72 -8.44
C TYR A 182 7.86 6.73 -8.09
N SER A 183 7.91 6.09 -6.91
CA SER A 183 6.89 5.13 -6.52
C SER A 183 5.54 5.78 -6.29
N ASN A 184 5.48 6.91 -5.57
CA ASN A 184 4.25 7.69 -5.39
C ASN A 184 3.80 8.36 -6.70
N ALA A 185 4.72 8.93 -7.49
CA ALA A 185 4.39 9.49 -8.79
C ALA A 185 3.69 8.46 -9.69
N SER A 186 4.16 7.21 -9.70
CA SER A 186 3.57 6.12 -10.48
C SER A 186 2.13 5.77 -10.06
N ARG A 187 1.64 6.25 -8.91
CA ARG A 187 0.28 6.01 -8.41
C ARG A 187 -0.71 7.12 -8.74
N THR A 188 -0.26 8.13 -9.46
CA THR A 188 -1.11 9.30 -9.76
C THR A 188 -1.99 9.15 -10.99
N MET A 189 -1.73 8.17 -11.85
CA MET A 189 -2.31 8.05 -13.20
C MET A 189 -1.91 9.23 -14.14
N LEU A 190 -0.89 10.02 -13.75
CA LEU A 190 -0.38 11.16 -14.50
C LEU A 190 1.07 10.99 -14.95
N PHE A 191 1.76 10.01 -14.36
CA PHE A 191 3.20 9.81 -14.52
C PHE A 191 3.50 8.68 -15.49
N ASN A 192 4.31 8.98 -16.51
CA ASN A 192 4.76 7.98 -17.47
C ASN A 192 5.93 7.20 -16.87
N ILE A 193 5.69 5.93 -16.55
CA ILE A 193 6.64 5.07 -15.85
C ILE A 193 7.83 4.65 -16.70
N GLN A 194 7.77 4.82 -18.03
CA GLN A 194 8.88 4.51 -18.93
C GLN A 194 9.82 5.71 -19.09
N THR A 195 9.28 6.91 -19.24
CA THR A 195 10.06 8.15 -19.42
C THR A 195 10.44 8.81 -18.12
N LEU A 196 9.83 8.40 -17.00
CA LEU A 196 9.98 8.99 -15.66
C LEU A 196 9.65 10.50 -15.64
N GLN A 197 8.60 10.86 -16.38
CA GLN A 197 8.10 12.22 -16.50
C GLN A 197 6.58 12.26 -16.35
N TRP A 198 6.06 13.42 -15.93
CA TRP A 198 4.63 13.71 -16.02
C TRP A 198 4.21 13.69 -17.49
N ASP A 199 3.12 12.97 -17.82
CA ASP A 199 2.67 12.77 -19.20
C ASP A 199 1.80 13.93 -19.65
N ASP A 200 2.31 14.73 -20.60
CA ASP A 200 1.65 15.94 -21.07
C ASP A 200 0.29 15.68 -21.75
N GLU A 201 0.12 14.53 -22.42
CA GLU A 201 -1.15 14.18 -23.06
C GLU A 201 -2.21 13.82 -22.02
N ILE A 202 -1.84 13.09 -20.97
CA ILE A 202 -2.76 12.78 -19.86
C ILE A 202 -3.11 14.04 -19.08
N LEU A 203 -2.14 14.91 -18.81
CA LEU A 203 -2.39 16.20 -18.16
C LEU A 203 -3.35 17.08 -18.95
N ALA A 204 -3.21 17.13 -20.28
CA ALA A 204 -4.11 17.86 -21.16
C ALA A 204 -5.53 17.27 -21.14
N GLU A 205 -5.68 15.92 -21.20
CA GLU A 205 -6.98 15.24 -21.14
C GLU A 205 -7.71 15.51 -19.82
N LEU A 206 -6.99 15.48 -18.70
CA LEU A 206 -7.56 15.74 -17.38
C LEU A 206 -7.66 17.26 -17.07
N ASN A 207 -7.11 18.11 -17.94
CA ASN A 207 -7.02 19.56 -17.76
C ASN A 207 -6.38 19.92 -16.40
N ILE A 208 -5.19 19.35 -16.13
CA ILE A 208 -4.41 19.60 -14.91
C ILE A 208 -3.16 20.42 -15.28
N PRO A 209 -2.99 21.63 -14.68
CA PRO A 209 -1.81 22.45 -14.93
C PRO A 209 -0.53 21.75 -14.43
N LYS A 210 0.46 21.60 -15.31
CA LYS A 210 1.74 20.95 -14.97
C LYS A 210 2.51 21.69 -13.86
N SER A 211 2.29 23.01 -13.72
CA SER A 211 2.88 23.84 -12.69
C SER A 211 2.53 23.43 -11.26
N MET A 212 1.44 22.68 -11.07
CA MET A 212 1.03 22.17 -9.76
C MET A 212 1.84 20.95 -9.31
N LEU A 213 2.49 20.25 -10.23
CA LEU A 213 3.07 18.93 -9.98
C LEU A 213 4.46 19.04 -9.37
N PRO A 214 4.80 18.17 -8.39
CA PRO A 214 6.11 18.13 -7.79
C PRO A 214 7.18 17.61 -8.77
N GLU A 215 8.44 17.93 -8.52
CA GLU A 215 9.56 17.26 -9.18
C GLU A 215 9.59 15.79 -8.73
N ALA A 216 9.59 14.85 -9.67
CA ALA A 216 9.71 13.43 -9.37
C ALA A 216 11.19 13.03 -9.28
N LYS A 217 11.56 12.35 -8.18
CA LYS A 217 12.96 11.96 -7.88
C LYS A 217 13.04 10.46 -7.53
N PRO A 218 14.26 9.88 -7.53
CA PRO A 218 14.46 8.53 -7.01
C PRO A 218 13.97 8.38 -5.56
N SER A 219 13.56 7.17 -5.18
CA SER A 219 13.05 6.89 -3.83
C SER A 219 14.13 6.99 -2.74
N SER A 220 15.40 6.79 -3.12
CA SER A 220 16.56 7.00 -2.24
C SER A 220 17.45 8.10 -2.82
N CYS A 221 17.29 9.29 -2.30
CA CYS A 221 18.16 10.45 -2.56
C CYS A 221 17.89 11.52 -1.50
N VAL A 222 18.83 12.43 -1.28
CA VAL A 222 18.61 13.57 -0.38
C VAL A 222 17.72 14.60 -1.08
N TYR A 223 16.46 14.72 -0.63
CA TYR A 223 15.50 15.69 -1.16
C TYR A 223 15.75 17.12 -0.64
N GLY A 224 16.27 17.23 0.57
CA GLY A 224 16.53 18.46 1.29
C GLY A 224 16.76 18.21 2.77
N GLU A 225 16.79 19.27 3.55
CA GLU A 225 16.94 19.19 5.00
C GLU A 225 15.68 19.69 5.71
N CYS A 226 15.27 18.94 6.74
CA CYS A 226 14.26 19.37 7.67
C CYS A 226 14.64 20.67 8.36
N ASP A 227 13.68 21.58 8.56
CA ASP A 227 13.93 22.85 9.23
C ASP A 227 14.29 22.62 10.72
N SER A 228 15.35 23.27 11.17
CA SER A 228 15.91 23.10 12.52
C SER A 228 14.92 23.37 13.64
N GLN A 229 13.86 24.13 13.40
CA GLN A 229 12.85 24.45 14.43
C GLN A 229 12.07 23.22 14.92
N TYR A 230 11.96 22.16 14.09
CA TYR A 230 11.15 21.00 14.42
C TYR A 230 11.84 20.04 15.40
N PHE A 231 13.16 19.84 15.22
CA PHE A 231 13.93 18.84 15.98
C PHE A 231 15.17 19.42 16.67
N GLY A 232 15.35 20.74 16.65
CA GLY A 232 16.50 21.41 17.25
C GLY A 232 17.80 21.34 16.43
N GLY A 233 17.72 20.90 15.17
CA GLY A 233 18.82 20.85 14.21
C GLY A 233 18.33 20.36 12.84
N PRO A 234 19.11 20.59 11.77
CA PRO A 234 18.79 20.07 10.44
C PRO A 234 18.96 18.56 10.41
N ILE A 235 18.04 17.85 9.72
CA ILE A 235 18.13 16.41 9.46
C ILE A 235 17.87 16.20 7.98
N PRO A 236 18.73 15.48 7.22
CA PRO A 236 18.49 15.16 5.83
C PRO A 236 17.21 14.33 5.65
N ILE A 237 16.41 14.66 4.64
CA ILE A 237 15.29 13.84 4.19
C ILE A 237 15.81 13.01 3.03
N GLY A 238 16.14 11.73 3.28
CA GLY A 238 16.92 10.89 2.37
C GLY A 238 16.11 9.80 1.65
N GLY A 239 14.85 9.58 2.01
CA GLY A 239 14.05 8.53 1.40
C GLY A 239 12.56 8.83 1.41
N ALA A 240 11.87 8.44 0.34
CA ALA A 240 10.42 8.43 0.27
C ALA A 240 9.94 7.26 -0.59
N ALA A 241 8.87 6.59 -0.17
CA ALA A 241 8.20 5.57 -0.96
C ALA A 241 6.77 5.37 -0.49
N GLY A 242 5.88 5.00 -1.42
CA GLY A 242 4.55 4.55 -1.06
C GLY A 242 4.61 3.32 -0.13
N ASP A 243 3.62 3.17 0.74
CA ASP A 243 3.62 2.18 1.82
C ASP A 243 3.91 0.75 1.34
N GLN A 244 3.32 0.34 0.21
CA GLN A 244 3.50 -1.00 -0.32
C GLN A 244 4.87 -1.20 -0.98
N GLN A 245 5.41 -0.16 -1.62
CA GLN A 245 6.76 -0.16 -2.18
C GLN A 245 7.81 -0.13 -1.08
N ALA A 246 7.59 0.67 -0.04
CA ALA A 246 8.45 0.67 1.16
C ALA A 246 8.47 -0.71 1.82
N ALA A 247 7.30 -1.36 1.97
CA ALA A 247 7.23 -2.72 2.49
C ALA A 247 7.99 -3.74 1.62
N LEU A 248 7.90 -3.63 0.29
CA LEU A 248 8.66 -4.47 -0.63
C LEU A 248 10.18 -4.30 -0.43
N PHE A 249 10.62 -3.04 -0.28
CA PHE A 249 12.02 -2.71 0.00
C PHE A 249 12.47 -3.18 1.38
N GLY A 250 11.65 -2.96 2.42
CA GLY A 250 11.90 -3.41 3.79
C GLY A 250 11.93 -4.93 3.96
N GLN A 251 11.18 -5.65 3.11
CA GLN A 251 11.26 -7.10 2.97
C GLN A 251 12.48 -7.56 2.17
N THR A 252 13.33 -6.64 1.73
CA THR A 252 14.52 -6.96 0.90
C THR A 252 14.19 -7.77 -0.35
N CYS A 253 13.09 -7.46 -1.01
CA CYS A 253 12.69 -8.10 -2.27
C CYS A 253 13.43 -7.45 -3.44
N PHE A 254 14.76 -7.58 -3.50
CA PHE A 254 15.60 -6.84 -4.43
C PHE A 254 15.77 -7.52 -5.79
N GLU A 255 15.53 -8.83 -5.86
CA GLU A 255 15.68 -9.59 -7.08
C GLU A 255 14.33 -9.80 -7.79
N PRO A 256 14.32 -9.89 -9.13
CA PRO A 256 13.12 -10.24 -9.87
C PRO A 256 12.51 -11.57 -9.39
N GLY A 257 11.20 -11.59 -9.16
CA GLY A 257 10.46 -12.75 -8.65
C GLY A 257 10.35 -12.80 -7.13
N GLU A 258 11.11 -11.98 -6.40
CA GLU A 258 10.85 -11.81 -4.98
C GLU A 258 9.56 -11.03 -4.77
N ALA A 259 8.72 -11.55 -3.88
CA ALA A 259 7.40 -11.00 -3.62
C ALA A 259 7.11 -10.89 -2.12
N LYS A 260 6.31 -9.90 -1.79
CA LYS A 260 5.77 -9.74 -0.44
C LYS A 260 4.24 -9.68 -0.48
N ASN A 261 3.60 -10.07 0.63
CA ASN A 261 2.19 -9.79 0.87
C ASN A 261 1.99 -9.21 2.26
N THR A 262 1.39 -8.01 2.31
CA THR A 262 1.01 -7.37 3.57
C THR A 262 -0.43 -7.73 3.91
N TYR A 263 -0.66 -8.35 5.06
CA TYR A 263 -1.97 -8.75 5.57
C TYR A 263 -2.49 -7.71 6.58
N GLY A 264 -3.09 -6.65 6.05
CA GLY A 264 -3.80 -5.62 6.82
C GLY A 264 -5.31 -5.80 6.78
N THR A 265 -6.07 -4.71 6.81
CA THR A 265 -7.52 -4.69 6.56
C THR A 265 -7.84 -5.30 5.19
N GLY A 266 -7.13 -4.87 4.14
CA GLY A 266 -6.99 -5.57 2.87
C GLY A 266 -5.67 -6.35 2.81
N GLY A 267 -5.40 -6.96 1.65
CA GLY A 267 -4.13 -7.61 1.34
C GLY A 267 -3.49 -6.94 0.12
N PHE A 268 -2.18 -6.69 0.19
CA PHE A 268 -1.45 -6.08 -0.93
C PHE A 268 -0.22 -6.91 -1.25
N MET A 269 -0.28 -7.56 -2.41
CA MET A 269 0.83 -8.35 -2.93
C MET A 269 1.60 -7.55 -3.98
N LEU A 270 2.90 -7.45 -3.81
CA LEU A 270 3.82 -6.89 -4.80
C LEU A 270 4.91 -7.90 -5.13
N MET A 271 5.23 -8.02 -6.42
CA MET A 271 6.35 -8.80 -6.93
C MET A 271 7.30 -7.88 -7.69
N ASN A 272 8.58 -7.87 -7.32
CA ASN A 272 9.62 -7.20 -8.08
C ASN A 272 9.78 -7.87 -9.46
N THR A 273 9.68 -7.10 -10.53
CA THR A 273 9.82 -7.58 -11.92
C THR A 273 11.13 -7.15 -12.56
N GLY A 274 12.01 -6.48 -11.80
CA GLY A 274 13.31 -5.98 -12.29
C GLY A 274 13.23 -4.61 -12.94
N GLU A 275 14.20 -4.31 -13.79
CA GLU A 275 14.38 -2.99 -14.42
C GLU A 275 13.49 -2.76 -15.68
N THR A 276 12.66 -3.75 -16.04
CA THR A 276 11.72 -3.64 -17.16
C THR A 276 10.29 -3.79 -16.69
N PRO A 277 9.38 -2.87 -17.03
CA PRO A 277 7.99 -2.98 -16.61
C PRO A 277 7.28 -4.16 -17.29
N VAL A 278 6.57 -4.96 -16.52
CA VAL A 278 5.68 -6.03 -17.00
C VAL A 278 4.24 -5.53 -16.97
N TYR A 279 3.60 -5.45 -18.12
CA TYR A 279 2.20 -5.01 -18.22
C TYR A 279 1.26 -6.18 -18.04
N SER A 280 0.39 -6.09 -17.04
CA SER A 280 -0.55 -7.17 -16.72
C SER A 280 -1.65 -7.32 -17.79
N LYS A 281 -1.95 -8.58 -18.13
CA LYS A 281 -3.12 -8.98 -18.91
C LYS A 281 -4.18 -9.68 -18.04
N ASN A 282 -3.85 -9.92 -16.78
CA ASN A 282 -4.66 -10.68 -15.83
C ASN A 282 -5.18 -9.82 -14.68
N GLY A 283 -5.43 -8.52 -14.92
CA GLY A 283 -6.11 -7.65 -13.95
C GLY A 283 -5.22 -7.12 -12.82
N LEU A 284 -3.90 -7.15 -12.96
CA LEU A 284 -2.98 -6.51 -12.02
C LEU A 284 -2.61 -5.11 -12.49
N VAL A 285 -1.95 -4.33 -11.63
CA VAL A 285 -1.36 -3.05 -12.01
C VAL A 285 0.16 -3.15 -12.03
N THR A 286 0.78 -2.41 -12.96
CA THR A 286 2.22 -2.23 -13.00
C THR A 286 2.56 -0.92 -12.32
N THR A 287 3.57 -0.91 -11.46
CA THR A 287 3.98 0.27 -10.70
C THR A 287 5.49 0.35 -10.63
N ILE A 288 6.04 1.51 -10.31
CA ILE A 288 7.45 1.62 -9.95
C ILE A 288 7.61 1.11 -8.52
N ALA A 289 8.54 0.19 -8.31
CA ALA A 289 8.89 -0.30 -6.97
C ALA A 289 9.75 0.73 -6.22
N TRP A 290 10.83 1.17 -6.82
CA TRP A 290 11.72 2.23 -6.32
C TRP A 290 12.68 2.74 -7.40
N GLY A 291 13.23 3.93 -7.14
CA GLY A 291 14.42 4.45 -7.82
C GLY A 291 15.60 4.48 -6.84
N LEU A 292 16.73 3.87 -7.22
CA LEU A 292 17.94 3.78 -6.41
C LEU A 292 19.17 3.70 -7.33
N ASP A 293 20.24 4.44 -7.04
CA ASP A 293 21.52 4.40 -7.75
C ASP A 293 21.41 4.56 -9.27
N GLY A 294 20.51 5.42 -9.72
CA GLY A 294 20.29 5.68 -11.16
C GLY A 294 19.49 4.60 -11.88
N LYS A 295 19.00 3.60 -11.17
CA LYS A 295 18.16 2.50 -11.68
C LYS A 295 16.76 2.60 -11.15
N VAL A 296 15.79 2.06 -11.92
CA VAL A 296 14.40 1.96 -11.52
C VAL A 296 13.99 0.49 -11.58
N ASN A 297 13.44 0.01 -10.48
CA ASN A 297 12.80 -1.29 -10.41
C ASN A 297 11.28 -1.14 -10.50
N TYR A 298 10.64 -2.09 -11.18
CA TYR A 298 9.20 -2.15 -11.34
C TYR A 298 8.61 -3.31 -10.53
N ALA A 299 7.32 -3.24 -10.29
CA ALA A 299 6.57 -4.30 -9.62
C ALA A 299 5.21 -4.53 -10.27
N LEU A 300 4.74 -5.76 -10.24
CA LEU A 300 3.33 -6.10 -10.38
C LEU A 300 2.66 -6.01 -9.01
N GLU A 301 1.48 -5.41 -8.96
CA GLU A 301 0.67 -5.28 -7.75
C GLU A 301 -0.73 -5.84 -7.95
N GLY A 302 -1.17 -6.65 -6.99
CA GLY A 302 -2.56 -7.08 -6.84
C GLY A 302 -3.09 -6.70 -5.47
N SER A 303 -4.24 -6.04 -5.46
CA SER A 303 -4.92 -5.58 -4.24
C SER A 303 -6.12 -6.46 -3.91
N ILE A 304 -6.16 -6.99 -2.70
CA ILE A 304 -7.26 -7.76 -2.13
C ILE A 304 -7.98 -6.83 -1.15
N PHE A 305 -9.25 -6.51 -1.42
CA PHE A 305 -9.95 -5.47 -0.64
C PHE A 305 -10.27 -5.93 0.78
N ILE A 306 -10.56 -7.21 0.97
CA ILE A 306 -10.99 -7.77 2.24
C ILE A 306 -10.05 -8.92 2.66
N ALA A 307 -9.15 -8.65 3.59
CA ALA A 307 -8.31 -9.63 4.25
C ALA A 307 -8.62 -9.67 5.77
N GLY A 308 -7.89 -8.95 6.60
CA GLY A 308 -8.16 -8.87 8.03
C GLY A 308 -9.54 -8.32 8.37
N ALA A 309 -10.15 -7.51 7.49
CA ALA A 309 -11.53 -7.05 7.62
C ALA A 309 -12.54 -8.20 7.69
N ALA A 310 -12.27 -9.35 7.07
CA ALA A 310 -13.12 -10.53 7.20
C ALA A 310 -13.13 -11.09 8.63
N ILE A 311 -11.99 -11.03 9.32
CA ILE A 311 -11.88 -11.47 10.71
C ILE A 311 -12.52 -10.44 11.66
N GLN A 312 -12.38 -9.14 11.36
CA GLN A 312 -13.09 -8.09 12.08
C GLN A 312 -14.61 -8.29 11.97
N TRP A 313 -15.11 -8.60 10.77
CA TRP A 313 -16.52 -8.92 10.56
C TRP A 313 -16.98 -10.13 11.38
N LEU A 314 -16.19 -11.21 11.48
CA LEU A 314 -16.50 -12.35 12.35
C LEU A 314 -16.58 -11.92 13.82
N ARG A 315 -15.75 -10.97 14.27
CA ARG A 315 -15.72 -10.46 15.64
C ARG A 315 -16.87 -9.49 15.92
N ASP A 316 -17.00 -8.46 15.11
CA ASP A 316 -17.83 -7.29 15.44
C ASP A 316 -19.30 -7.49 15.08
N GLU A 317 -19.56 -8.09 13.90
CA GLU A 317 -20.92 -8.27 13.37
C GLU A 317 -21.47 -9.69 13.65
N MET A 318 -20.70 -10.71 13.33
CA MET A 318 -21.13 -12.10 13.49
C MET A 318 -20.96 -12.62 14.92
N ARG A 319 -20.08 -11.99 15.71
CA ARG A 319 -19.76 -12.35 17.10
C ARG A 319 -19.42 -13.85 17.27
N LEU A 320 -18.66 -14.36 16.31
CA LEU A 320 -18.21 -15.75 16.32
C LEU A 320 -16.85 -15.92 17.00
N VAL A 321 -16.10 -14.83 17.15
CA VAL A 321 -14.82 -14.73 17.88
C VAL A 321 -14.83 -13.48 18.74
N ASP A 322 -14.13 -13.50 19.89
CA ASP A 322 -14.05 -12.35 20.78
C ASP A 322 -12.89 -11.42 20.44
N SER A 323 -11.84 -11.98 19.84
CA SER A 323 -10.68 -11.23 19.36
C SER A 323 -10.15 -11.84 18.05
N SER A 324 -9.35 -11.07 17.30
CA SER A 324 -8.74 -11.59 16.06
C SER A 324 -7.83 -12.82 16.28
N PRO A 325 -7.00 -12.90 17.35
CA PRO A 325 -6.23 -14.10 17.65
C PRO A 325 -7.07 -15.37 17.90
N ASP A 326 -8.30 -15.23 18.43
CA ASP A 326 -9.19 -16.38 18.68
C ASP A 326 -9.57 -17.11 17.41
N SER A 327 -9.52 -16.43 16.26
CA SER A 327 -9.81 -17.03 14.97
C SER A 327 -8.91 -18.24 14.66
N GLU A 328 -7.62 -18.18 15.04
CA GLU A 328 -6.70 -19.32 14.89
C GLU A 328 -7.10 -20.50 15.78
N TYR A 329 -7.36 -20.22 17.06
CA TYR A 329 -7.75 -21.25 18.01
C TYR A 329 -9.08 -21.92 17.62
N MET A 330 -10.07 -21.12 17.24
CA MET A 330 -11.40 -21.61 16.83
C MET A 330 -11.33 -22.42 15.52
N ALA A 331 -10.58 -21.94 14.53
CA ALA A 331 -10.42 -22.65 13.27
C ALA A 331 -9.72 -24.01 13.42
N LYS A 332 -8.83 -24.16 14.39
CA LYS A 332 -8.16 -25.44 14.74
C LYS A 332 -9.08 -26.47 15.39
N LYS A 333 -10.33 -26.12 15.77
CA LYS A 333 -11.31 -27.08 16.29
C LYS A 333 -11.85 -28.03 15.21
N VAL A 334 -11.63 -27.72 13.95
CA VAL A 334 -12.01 -28.55 12.80
C VAL A 334 -10.80 -28.84 11.92
N LYS A 335 -10.81 -30.00 11.27
CA LYS A 335 -9.72 -30.43 10.40
C LYS A 335 -9.68 -29.62 9.10
N ASP A 336 -10.83 -29.33 8.53
CA ASP A 336 -11.03 -28.64 7.26
C ASP A 336 -12.32 -27.80 7.30
N THR A 337 -12.76 -27.26 6.17
CA THR A 337 -13.97 -26.46 6.06
C THR A 337 -15.25 -27.28 5.82
N ASN A 338 -15.13 -28.60 5.71
CA ASN A 338 -16.23 -29.52 5.35
C ASN A 338 -16.97 -29.07 4.07
N GLY A 339 -16.19 -28.56 3.07
CA GLY A 339 -16.71 -28.08 1.80
C GLY A 339 -17.38 -26.70 1.84
N CYS A 340 -17.34 -26.00 2.97
CA CYS A 340 -17.82 -24.65 3.12
C CYS A 340 -16.77 -23.65 2.61
N TYR A 341 -17.20 -22.66 1.83
CA TYR A 341 -16.39 -21.52 1.37
C TYR A 341 -17.05 -20.21 1.76
N VAL A 342 -16.25 -19.24 2.20
CA VAL A 342 -16.67 -17.86 2.44
C VAL A 342 -16.00 -16.99 1.40
N VAL A 343 -16.77 -16.23 0.64
CA VAL A 343 -16.25 -15.21 -0.29
C VAL A 343 -16.51 -13.84 0.32
N PRO A 344 -15.49 -13.14 0.85
CA PRO A 344 -15.70 -11.90 1.61
C PRO A 344 -15.76 -10.67 0.70
N ALA A 345 -16.58 -10.69 -0.34
CA ALA A 345 -16.74 -9.60 -1.29
C ALA A 345 -17.62 -8.45 -0.74
N PHE A 346 -17.34 -7.94 0.47
CA PHE A 346 -18.18 -6.95 1.15
C PHE A 346 -18.28 -5.62 0.39
N THR A 347 -17.24 -5.26 -0.33
CA THR A 347 -17.15 -4.04 -1.16
C THR A 347 -16.85 -4.35 -2.63
N GLY A 348 -17.25 -5.54 -3.09
CA GLY A 348 -16.83 -6.09 -4.37
C GLY A 348 -15.56 -6.92 -4.29
N LEU A 349 -15.10 -7.41 -5.44
CA LEU A 349 -13.84 -8.15 -5.59
C LEU A 349 -12.79 -7.27 -6.26
N GLY A 350 -11.57 -7.27 -5.73
CA GLY A 350 -10.40 -6.65 -6.31
C GLY A 350 -9.72 -7.55 -7.36
N ALA A 351 -8.39 -7.39 -7.48
CA ALA A 351 -7.60 -8.19 -8.41
C ALA A 351 -7.69 -9.70 -8.10
N PRO A 352 -7.70 -10.57 -9.12
CA PRO A 352 -7.76 -10.27 -10.55
C PRO A 352 -9.19 -10.12 -11.10
N HIS A 353 -10.21 -10.23 -10.26
CA HIS A 353 -11.62 -10.36 -10.66
C HIS A 353 -12.28 -9.04 -11.08
N TRP A 354 -11.97 -7.94 -10.40
CA TRP A 354 -12.51 -6.58 -10.64
C TRP A 354 -14.01 -6.50 -10.81
N ASP A 355 -14.76 -7.16 -9.91
CA ASP A 355 -16.23 -7.10 -9.88
C ASP A 355 -16.73 -6.22 -8.71
N GLN A 356 -17.08 -4.97 -9.01
CA GLN A 356 -17.63 -4.03 -8.04
C GLN A 356 -19.06 -4.40 -7.57
N TYR A 357 -19.76 -5.24 -8.32
CA TYR A 357 -21.11 -5.70 -8.02
C TYR A 357 -21.14 -7.02 -7.25
N ALA A 358 -20.01 -7.69 -7.10
CA ALA A 358 -19.93 -8.86 -6.25
C ALA A 358 -20.29 -8.52 -4.79
N ARG A 359 -20.90 -9.45 -4.08
CA ARG A 359 -21.16 -9.34 -2.63
C ARG A 359 -20.75 -10.62 -1.93
N GLY A 360 -20.55 -10.51 -0.61
CA GLY A 360 -20.14 -11.64 0.22
C GLY A 360 -21.10 -12.83 0.09
N ALA A 361 -20.52 -14.04 0.03
CA ALA A 361 -21.28 -15.27 -0.08
C ALA A 361 -20.71 -16.35 0.85
N ILE A 362 -21.59 -17.17 1.42
CA ILE A 362 -21.23 -18.40 2.14
C ILE A 362 -21.88 -19.56 1.38
N VAL A 363 -21.08 -20.46 0.84
CA VAL A 363 -21.57 -21.58 0.02
C VAL A 363 -21.07 -22.93 0.54
N GLY A 364 -21.71 -24.02 0.11
CA GLY A 364 -21.33 -25.36 0.55
C GLY A 364 -21.84 -25.73 1.94
N LEU A 365 -22.86 -25.02 2.45
CA LEU A 365 -23.46 -25.33 3.75
C LEU A 365 -24.22 -26.69 3.71
N THR A 366 -23.86 -27.55 4.64
CA THR A 366 -24.55 -28.78 4.95
C THR A 366 -24.90 -28.81 6.42
N ARG A 367 -25.70 -29.76 6.85
CA ARG A 367 -26.06 -29.92 8.27
C ARG A 367 -24.83 -30.17 9.18
N GLY A 368 -23.73 -30.65 8.62
CA GLY A 368 -22.47 -30.88 9.35
C GLY A 368 -21.60 -29.65 9.51
N VAL A 369 -21.90 -28.54 8.81
CA VAL A 369 -21.14 -27.29 8.92
C VAL A 369 -21.57 -26.56 10.20
N ASN A 370 -20.61 -26.14 11.01
CA ASN A 370 -20.82 -25.37 12.24
C ASN A 370 -19.96 -24.11 12.24
N LYS A 371 -20.05 -23.30 13.30
CA LYS A 371 -19.33 -22.03 13.41
C LYS A 371 -17.81 -22.13 13.20
N TYR A 372 -17.18 -23.23 13.61
CA TYR A 372 -15.74 -23.43 13.46
C TYR A 372 -15.33 -23.62 11.99
N HIS A 373 -16.19 -24.30 11.20
CA HIS A 373 -15.98 -24.44 9.76
C HIS A 373 -16.12 -23.08 9.05
N ILE A 374 -17.06 -22.22 9.47
CA ILE A 374 -17.23 -20.87 8.92
C ILE A 374 -15.99 -20.00 9.25
N ILE A 375 -15.52 -20.01 10.50
CA ILE A 375 -14.31 -19.29 10.91
C ILE A 375 -13.11 -19.79 10.09
N ARG A 376 -12.95 -21.10 9.93
CA ARG A 376 -11.89 -21.69 9.13
C ARG A 376 -11.98 -21.27 7.66
N ALA A 377 -13.17 -21.34 7.05
CA ALA A 377 -13.39 -20.94 5.68
C ALA A 377 -13.14 -19.44 5.45
N THR A 378 -13.40 -18.61 6.46
CA THR A 378 -13.07 -17.17 6.40
C THR A 378 -11.56 -16.93 6.43
N LEU A 379 -10.79 -17.64 7.25
CA LEU A 379 -9.32 -17.59 7.20
C LEU A 379 -8.79 -18.09 5.86
N ASP A 380 -9.27 -19.25 5.41
CA ASP A 380 -8.84 -19.84 4.14
C ASP A 380 -9.16 -18.92 2.95
N SER A 381 -10.24 -18.12 3.02
CA SER A 381 -10.64 -17.18 1.96
C SER A 381 -9.57 -16.09 1.69
N ILE A 382 -8.86 -15.66 2.72
CA ILE A 382 -7.75 -14.71 2.58
C ILE A 382 -6.64 -15.34 1.75
N CYS A 383 -6.28 -16.59 2.06
CA CYS A 383 -5.24 -17.33 1.37
C CYS A 383 -5.61 -17.64 -0.10
N TYR A 384 -6.88 -17.94 -0.38
CA TYR A 384 -7.36 -18.15 -1.74
C TYR A 384 -7.25 -16.89 -2.59
N GLN A 385 -7.67 -15.73 -2.06
CA GLN A 385 -7.55 -14.45 -2.76
C GLN A 385 -6.08 -14.12 -3.07
N VAL A 386 -5.17 -14.34 -2.11
CA VAL A 386 -3.72 -14.17 -2.31
C VAL A 386 -3.21 -15.12 -3.39
N ASN A 387 -3.67 -16.38 -3.41
CA ASN A 387 -3.31 -17.33 -4.46
C ASN A 387 -3.81 -16.86 -5.84
N ASP A 388 -5.04 -16.35 -5.95
CA ASP A 388 -5.57 -15.84 -7.23
C ASP A 388 -4.69 -14.71 -7.78
N VAL A 389 -4.27 -13.77 -6.92
CA VAL A 389 -3.34 -12.68 -7.28
C VAL A 389 -1.99 -13.24 -7.70
N LEU A 390 -1.43 -14.18 -6.94
CA LEU A 390 -0.13 -14.78 -7.28
C LEU A 390 -0.18 -15.51 -8.62
N GLN A 391 -1.21 -16.31 -8.89
CA GLN A 391 -1.35 -17.00 -10.17
C GLN A 391 -1.40 -16.01 -11.35
N ALA A 392 -2.08 -14.86 -11.16
CA ALA A 392 -2.08 -13.79 -12.15
C ALA A 392 -0.67 -13.19 -12.34
N MET A 393 0.09 -12.96 -11.26
CA MET A 393 1.47 -12.46 -11.32
C MET A 393 2.40 -13.41 -12.07
N LEU A 394 2.33 -14.70 -11.77
CA LEU A 394 3.14 -15.73 -12.45
C LEU A 394 2.79 -15.83 -13.94
N ALA A 395 1.49 -15.76 -14.27
CA ALA A 395 1.03 -15.80 -15.67
C ALA A 395 1.48 -14.56 -16.47
N ASP A 396 1.51 -13.38 -15.85
CA ASP A 396 1.92 -12.14 -16.51
C ASP A 396 3.44 -11.99 -16.61
N SER A 397 4.18 -12.36 -15.57
CA SER A 397 5.63 -12.18 -15.51
C SER A 397 6.42 -13.33 -16.11
N GLY A 398 5.88 -14.55 -16.07
CA GLY A 398 6.62 -15.76 -16.41
C GLY A 398 7.75 -16.10 -15.41
N ILE A 399 7.77 -15.42 -14.25
CA ILE A 399 8.80 -15.58 -13.22
C ILE A 399 8.27 -16.51 -12.13
N GLU A 400 9.07 -17.51 -11.72
CA GLU A 400 8.71 -18.41 -10.61
C GLU A 400 8.91 -17.71 -9.25
N LEU A 401 7.99 -17.97 -8.32
CA LEU A 401 8.10 -17.49 -6.95
C LEU A 401 9.03 -18.41 -6.13
N ALA A 402 10.14 -17.89 -5.67
CA ALA A 402 11.04 -18.65 -4.79
C ALA A 402 10.47 -18.81 -3.37
N ALA A 403 9.92 -17.73 -2.82
CA ALA A 403 9.24 -17.68 -1.52
C ALA A 403 8.37 -16.41 -1.43
N LEU A 404 7.28 -16.48 -0.65
CA LEU A 404 6.48 -15.29 -0.32
C LEU A 404 6.92 -14.75 1.04
N LYS A 405 7.39 -13.50 1.07
CA LYS A 405 7.67 -12.77 2.31
C LYS A 405 6.38 -12.11 2.80
N VAL A 406 6.10 -12.18 4.11
CA VAL A 406 4.80 -11.75 4.65
C VAL A 406 4.97 -10.82 5.84
N ASP A 407 4.06 -9.85 5.96
CA ASP A 407 3.97 -8.91 7.08
C ASP A 407 2.53 -8.48 7.34
N GLY A 408 2.35 -7.50 8.23
CA GLY A 408 1.05 -7.04 8.67
C GLY A 408 0.46 -7.89 9.79
N GLY A 409 -0.55 -7.35 10.48
CA GLY A 409 -1.07 -7.94 11.73
C GLY A 409 -1.57 -9.37 11.62
N ALA A 410 -2.20 -9.76 10.50
CA ALA A 410 -2.72 -11.12 10.34
C ALA A 410 -1.62 -12.16 10.04
N SER A 411 -0.40 -11.75 9.68
CA SER A 411 0.73 -12.67 9.48
C SER A 411 1.17 -13.37 10.79
N ALA A 412 0.75 -12.86 11.94
CA ALA A 412 0.96 -13.51 13.24
C ALA A 412 0.21 -14.84 13.38
N ASN A 413 -0.89 -15.04 12.63
CA ASN A 413 -1.68 -16.27 12.64
C ASN A 413 -0.96 -17.40 11.89
N ASN A 414 -0.47 -18.39 12.65
CA ASN A 414 0.32 -19.50 12.07
C ASN A 414 -0.51 -20.43 11.18
N LEU A 415 -1.81 -20.59 11.48
CA LEU A 415 -2.69 -21.40 10.64
C LEU A 415 -2.90 -20.73 9.28
N LEU A 416 -3.12 -19.40 9.27
CA LEU A 416 -3.23 -18.62 8.06
C LEU A 416 -1.96 -18.74 7.21
N MET A 417 -0.78 -18.60 7.81
CA MET A 417 0.51 -18.68 7.10
C MET A 417 0.78 -20.10 6.56
N GLN A 418 0.45 -21.14 7.31
CA GLN A 418 0.58 -22.52 6.81
C GLN A 418 -0.39 -22.77 5.65
N THR A 419 -1.66 -22.36 5.77
CA THR A 419 -2.64 -22.48 4.69
C THR A 419 -2.20 -21.71 3.46
N GLN A 420 -1.57 -20.54 3.65
CA GLN A 420 -1.02 -19.77 2.52
C GLN A 420 0.09 -20.54 1.80
N ALA A 421 1.05 -21.10 2.53
CA ALA A 421 2.14 -21.92 1.94
C ALA A 421 1.55 -23.13 1.18
N ASP A 422 0.56 -23.79 1.75
CA ASP A 422 -0.11 -24.95 1.15
C ASP A 422 -0.79 -24.58 -0.19
N LEU A 423 -1.49 -23.44 -0.24
CA LEU A 423 -2.24 -23.03 -1.43
C LEU A 423 -1.36 -22.49 -2.54
N ILE A 424 -0.34 -21.70 -2.22
CA ILE A 424 0.58 -21.16 -3.25
C ILE A 424 1.66 -22.15 -3.67
N ASN A 425 1.80 -23.28 -2.98
CA ASN A 425 2.84 -24.28 -3.19
C ASN A 425 4.27 -23.71 -3.17
N ALA A 426 4.51 -22.76 -2.29
CA ALA A 426 5.82 -22.15 -2.10
C ALA A 426 6.04 -21.82 -0.61
N PRO A 427 7.30 -21.71 -0.15
CA PRO A 427 7.57 -21.28 1.22
C PRO A 427 7.00 -19.88 1.51
N VAL A 428 6.48 -19.71 2.73
CA VAL A 428 6.05 -18.41 3.28
C VAL A 428 7.02 -18.04 4.40
N ASN A 429 7.71 -16.91 4.25
CA ASN A 429 8.70 -16.41 5.19
C ASN A 429 8.17 -15.22 5.96
N ARG A 430 8.01 -15.36 7.28
CA ARG A 430 7.68 -14.27 8.19
C ARG A 430 8.97 -13.72 8.81
N PRO A 431 9.24 -12.39 8.69
CA PRO A 431 10.42 -11.80 9.32
C PRO A 431 10.21 -11.57 10.83
N GLN A 432 11.31 -11.39 11.55
CA GLN A 432 11.29 -11.00 12.96
C GLN A 432 10.72 -9.60 13.16
N CYS A 433 11.11 -8.66 12.31
CA CYS A 433 10.52 -7.31 12.30
C CYS A 433 9.37 -7.27 11.30
N VAL A 434 8.14 -7.11 11.79
CA VAL A 434 6.92 -7.02 10.97
C VAL A 434 6.58 -5.59 10.53
N GLU A 435 7.34 -4.59 11.00
CA GLU A 435 7.20 -3.17 10.62
C GLU A 435 8.01 -2.85 9.36
N THR A 436 7.86 -3.69 8.35
CA THR A 436 8.65 -3.66 7.12
C THR A 436 8.41 -2.41 6.28
N THR A 437 7.23 -1.81 6.37
CA THR A 437 6.89 -0.54 5.71
C THR A 437 7.76 0.60 6.21
N ALA A 438 7.78 0.83 7.51
CA ALA A 438 8.62 1.87 8.12
C ALA A 438 10.11 1.56 7.94
N MET A 439 10.49 0.28 8.05
CA MET A 439 11.87 -0.15 7.84
C MET A 439 12.34 0.13 6.40
N GLY A 440 11.49 -0.10 5.40
CA GLY A 440 11.83 0.20 4.01
C GLY A 440 12.10 1.69 3.77
N ALA A 441 11.30 2.57 4.36
CA ALA A 441 11.56 4.01 4.32
C ALA A 441 12.87 4.39 5.02
N ALA A 442 13.16 3.76 6.17
CA ALA A 442 14.43 3.96 6.87
C ALA A 442 15.62 3.50 6.01
N TYR A 443 15.52 2.33 5.37
CA TYR A 443 16.59 1.81 4.51
C TYR A 443 16.86 2.72 3.32
N LEU A 444 15.82 3.20 2.61
CA LEU A 444 15.98 4.14 1.52
C LEU A 444 16.69 5.42 1.97
N ALA A 445 16.29 5.98 3.12
CA ALA A 445 16.91 7.17 3.67
C ALA A 445 18.34 6.95 4.14
N GLY A 446 18.60 5.84 4.82
CA GLY A 446 19.93 5.50 5.33
C GLY A 446 20.93 5.22 4.21
N LEU A 447 20.50 4.58 3.13
CA LEU A 447 21.32 4.38 1.92
C LEU A 447 21.68 5.71 1.27
N ALA A 448 20.75 6.65 1.16
CA ALA A 448 20.98 7.96 0.54
C ALA A 448 22.05 8.81 1.26
N VAL A 449 22.25 8.61 2.57
CA VAL A 449 23.23 9.33 3.39
C VAL A 449 24.44 8.49 3.80
N GLY A 450 24.53 7.22 3.34
CA GLY A 450 25.62 6.31 3.66
C GLY A 450 25.61 5.78 5.09
N TYR A 451 24.46 5.78 5.77
CA TYR A 451 24.30 5.13 7.08
C TYR A 451 24.39 3.60 6.95
N TRP A 452 23.78 3.04 5.92
CA TRP A 452 24.08 1.71 5.36
C TRP A 452 24.81 1.92 4.04
N ALA A 453 25.90 1.18 3.83
CA ALA A 453 26.75 1.39 2.66
C ALA A 453 26.15 0.80 1.37
N SER A 454 25.33 -0.25 1.49
CA SER A 454 24.79 -0.96 0.34
C SER A 454 23.52 -1.76 0.69
N LYS A 455 22.85 -2.30 -0.35
CA LYS A 455 21.72 -3.23 -0.18
C LYS A 455 22.12 -4.50 0.57
N GLU A 456 23.36 -4.97 0.41
CA GLU A 456 23.89 -6.13 1.11
C GLU A 456 23.94 -5.92 2.62
N ASP A 457 24.24 -4.69 3.08
CA ASP A 457 24.17 -4.36 4.51
C ASP A 457 22.73 -4.36 5.03
N VAL A 458 21.80 -3.86 4.21
CA VAL A 458 20.35 -3.92 4.53
C VAL A 458 19.85 -5.37 4.62
N ILE A 459 20.26 -6.23 3.68
CA ILE A 459 19.87 -7.67 3.68
C ILE A 459 20.32 -8.36 4.97
N LYS A 460 21.48 -8.03 5.53
CA LYS A 460 21.98 -8.62 6.79
C LYS A 460 21.06 -8.35 7.99
N ASN A 461 20.31 -7.25 7.95
CA ASN A 461 19.36 -6.89 9.00
C ASN A 461 18.02 -7.63 8.90
N TRP A 462 17.76 -8.26 7.73
CA TRP A 462 16.53 -9.02 7.54
C TRP A 462 16.71 -10.44 8.08
N ALA A 463 15.95 -10.79 9.10
CA ALA A 463 16.02 -12.09 9.76
C ALA A 463 14.65 -12.76 9.74
N ILE A 464 14.64 -14.07 9.45
CA ILE A 464 13.44 -14.90 9.48
C ILE A 464 13.05 -15.22 10.92
N ASP A 465 11.79 -14.96 11.30
CA ASP A 465 11.16 -15.53 12.48
C ASP A 465 10.76 -16.99 12.22
N ARG A 466 10.01 -17.20 11.11
CA ARG A 466 9.51 -18.53 10.77
C ARG A 466 9.29 -18.71 9.28
N THR A 467 9.64 -19.89 8.78
CA THR A 467 9.27 -20.38 7.45
C THR A 467 8.18 -21.43 7.56
N PHE A 468 7.12 -21.26 6.75
CA PHE A 468 6.05 -22.24 6.57
C PHE A 468 6.23 -22.89 5.20
N THR A 469 6.32 -24.21 5.15
CA THR A 469 6.51 -24.97 3.91
C THR A 469 5.23 -25.68 3.53
N PRO A 470 4.95 -25.87 2.21
CA PRO A 470 3.79 -26.63 1.76
C PRO A 470 3.74 -28.02 2.38
N ALA A 471 2.56 -28.42 2.88
CA ALA A 471 2.36 -29.68 3.58
C ALA A 471 1.23 -30.54 3.01
N ILE A 472 0.46 -30.02 2.03
CA ILE A 472 -0.63 -30.77 1.36
C ILE A 472 -0.17 -31.28 -0.02
N SER A 473 -0.86 -32.31 -0.53
CA SER A 473 -0.58 -32.83 -1.87
C SER A 473 -1.12 -31.89 -2.96
N GLU A 474 -0.58 -32.07 -4.17
CA GLU A 474 -1.08 -31.37 -5.37
C GLU A 474 -2.57 -31.59 -5.62
N GLU A 475 -3.03 -32.84 -5.43
CA GLU A 475 -4.43 -33.21 -5.63
C GLU A 475 -5.33 -32.48 -4.61
N GLU A 476 -4.92 -32.44 -3.34
CA GLU A 476 -5.68 -31.73 -2.30
C GLU A 476 -5.74 -30.25 -2.60
N ARG A 477 -4.61 -29.63 -2.99
CA ARG A 477 -4.55 -28.21 -3.38
C ARG A 477 -5.48 -27.93 -4.56
N ALA A 478 -5.43 -28.74 -5.62
CA ALA A 478 -6.24 -28.58 -6.81
C ALA A 478 -7.75 -28.66 -6.48
N VAL A 479 -8.15 -29.58 -5.61
CA VAL A 479 -9.56 -29.68 -5.15
C VAL A 479 -9.99 -28.43 -4.41
N ARG A 480 -9.16 -27.91 -3.48
CA ARG A 480 -9.46 -26.70 -2.71
C ARG A 480 -9.58 -25.46 -3.62
N VAL A 481 -8.63 -25.25 -4.52
CA VAL A 481 -8.63 -24.11 -5.46
C VAL A 481 -9.81 -24.19 -6.43
N LYS A 482 -10.13 -25.38 -6.93
CA LYS A 482 -11.33 -25.58 -7.78
C LYS A 482 -12.61 -25.23 -7.04
N GLY A 483 -12.73 -25.64 -5.76
CA GLY A 483 -13.87 -25.29 -4.91
C GLY A 483 -13.99 -23.79 -4.70
N TRP A 484 -12.88 -23.12 -4.42
CA TRP A 484 -12.81 -21.66 -4.30
C TRP A 484 -13.27 -20.95 -5.57
N SER A 485 -12.71 -21.32 -6.74
CA SER A 485 -13.11 -20.74 -8.03
C SER A 485 -14.59 -20.87 -8.31
N LYS A 486 -15.21 -21.99 -7.88
CA LYS A 486 -16.67 -22.19 -7.96
C LYS A 486 -17.41 -21.27 -7.00
N ALA A 487 -16.92 -21.09 -5.77
CA ALA A 487 -17.54 -20.23 -4.77
C ALA A 487 -17.52 -18.75 -5.19
N VAL A 488 -16.39 -18.26 -5.72
CA VAL A 488 -16.25 -16.88 -6.22
C VAL A 488 -17.29 -16.57 -7.31
N LYS A 489 -17.56 -17.51 -8.22
CA LYS A 489 -18.58 -17.34 -9.26
C LYS A 489 -20.00 -17.13 -8.71
N CYS A 490 -20.28 -17.62 -7.51
CA CYS A 490 -21.58 -17.42 -6.86
C CYS A 490 -21.77 -15.99 -6.33
N SER A 491 -20.70 -15.20 -6.22
CA SER A 491 -20.73 -13.82 -5.74
C SER A 491 -20.80 -12.78 -6.85
N TYR A 492 -20.48 -13.17 -8.11
CA TYR A 492 -20.41 -12.24 -9.23
C TYR A 492 -21.74 -11.56 -9.53
N GLY A 493 -21.67 -10.26 -9.80
CA GLY A 493 -22.80 -9.48 -10.27
C GLY A 493 -23.99 -9.37 -9.31
N TRP A 494 -23.85 -9.84 -8.07
CA TRP A 494 -24.96 -9.95 -7.11
C TRP A 494 -25.78 -8.67 -6.93
N ALA A 495 -25.11 -7.51 -6.95
CA ALA A 495 -25.73 -6.20 -6.76
C ALA A 495 -26.07 -5.49 -8.09
N LYS A 496 -25.98 -6.17 -9.23
CA LYS A 496 -26.54 -5.63 -10.48
C LYS A 496 -28.07 -5.70 -10.39
N GLU A 497 -28.70 -4.60 -10.72
CA GLU A 497 -30.14 -4.60 -10.98
C GLU A 497 -30.39 -5.34 -12.30
N ASP A 498 -31.41 -6.23 -12.32
CA ASP A 498 -31.83 -7.01 -13.50
C ASP A 498 -32.38 -6.13 -14.63
#